data_e6c21999b100197753343dea57f545de
#
_entry.id   e6c21999b100197753343dea57f545de
#
_cell.length_a   1.000
_cell.length_b   1.000
_cell.length_c   1.000
_cell.angle_alpha   90.00
_cell.angle_beta   90.00
_cell.angle_gamma   90.00
#
_symmetry.space_group_name_H-M   'P 1'
#
loop_
_entity.id
_entity.type
_entity.pdbx_description
1 polymer ?
#
loop_
_entity_poly.entity_id
_entity_poly.type
_entity_poly.pdbx_seq_one_letter_code
_entity_poly.pdbx_strand_id
1 'polypeptide(L)'
;GEVFVTNDGTETDLDLGHYERFVRFEASKKNNFTAGIVYESVIKNERKGKYLGGTVQVIPHITDEIKRRIKAGAAGSDVAIVEIGGTIGDIESQPFVEAIRQMSLDLPSKSTSFVHLTLVPYINVSGELKTKPTQHSVKELRSLGIGPNCLICRSETELPKDEKKKIALFCSVDMSNVISMHDVDTVYSIPLLLHKQKVDEIVLKDLGLKTKKPNLNDWKKVVRAKLNPKKSVEVAMVGKYTELKDSYKSLNEALDHAGIKNNAKVNITFVEAEKLTKRNVKTKLKFADAVLVPGGFGS
;
A
#
# COMPACT_ATOMS: atom_id res chain seq x y z
N GLY A 1 9.92 -6.35 -13.17
CA GLY A 1 9.09 -5.14 -13.07
C GLY A 1 9.91 -3.96 -12.58
N GLU A 2 9.31 -2.78 -12.56
CA GLU A 2 9.94 -1.59 -11.96
C GLU A 2 10.04 -1.77 -10.45
N VAL A 3 11.13 -1.30 -9.85
CA VAL A 3 11.33 -1.22 -8.41
C VAL A 3 11.35 0.24 -7.98
N PHE A 4 11.02 0.52 -6.73
CA PHE A 4 11.21 1.83 -6.14
C PHE A 4 12.59 1.90 -5.49
N VAL A 5 13.34 2.96 -5.77
CA VAL A 5 14.66 3.18 -5.19
C VAL A 5 14.58 4.35 -4.21
N THR A 6 14.92 4.09 -2.96
CA THR A 6 14.95 5.09 -1.89
C THR A 6 16.11 6.07 -2.07
N ASN A 7 16.09 7.21 -1.38
CA ASN A 7 17.17 8.21 -1.45
C ASN A 7 18.54 7.65 -1.00
N ASP A 8 18.56 6.63 -0.16
CA ASP A 8 19.79 5.94 0.26
C ASP A 8 20.21 4.79 -0.69
N GLY A 9 19.59 4.69 -1.88
CA GLY A 9 19.95 3.77 -2.94
C GLY A 9 19.47 2.34 -2.75
N THR A 10 18.53 2.10 -1.85
CA THR A 10 17.97 0.76 -1.62
C THR A 10 16.85 0.47 -2.60
N GLU A 11 16.95 -0.62 -3.33
CA GLU A 11 15.87 -1.14 -4.15
C GLU A 11 14.79 -1.79 -3.26
N THR A 12 13.55 -1.39 -3.47
CA THR A 12 12.40 -1.83 -2.66
C THR A 12 11.21 -2.12 -3.53
N ASP A 13 10.13 -2.59 -2.93
CA ASP A 13 8.84 -2.74 -3.59
C ASP A 13 8.25 -1.37 -3.97
N LEU A 14 7.42 -1.33 -5.01
CA LEU A 14 6.73 -0.13 -5.50
C LEU A 14 5.86 0.55 -4.45
N ASP A 15 5.41 -0.18 -3.44
CA ASP A 15 4.55 0.31 -2.38
C ASP A 15 5.17 1.48 -1.59
N LEU A 16 6.51 1.50 -1.42
CA LEU A 16 7.18 2.63 -0.77
C LEU A 16 6.98 3.94 -1.54
N GLY A 17 6.97 3.89 -2.87
CA GLY A 17 6.66 5.06 -3.69
C GLY A 17 5.22 5.57 -3.47
N HIS A 18 4.27 4.67 -3.24
CA HIS A 18 2.90 5.06 -2.84
C HIS A 18 2.89 5.74 -1.48
N TYR A 19 3.61 5.19 -0.49
CA TYR A 19 3.67 5.79 0.85
C TYR A 19 4.26 7.21 0.80
N GLU A 20 5.36 7.42 0.11
CA GLU A 20 5.95 8.77 -0.06
C GLU A 20 4.97 9.76 -0.70
N ARG A 21 4.23 9.33 -1.73
CA ARG A 21 3.25 10.19 -2.41
C ARG A 21 2.11 10.62 -1.50
N PHE A 22 1.60 9.72 -0.64
CA PHE A 22 0.45 9.99 0.21
C PHE A 22 0.82 10.66 1.53
N VAL A 23 1.97 10.33 2.12
CA VAL A 23 2.35 10.78 3.46
C VAL A 23 3.42 11.88 3.45
N ARG A 24 4.10 12.11 2.32
CA ARG A 24 5.18 13.11 2.17
C ARG A 24 6.33 12.89 3.14
N PHE A 25 6.81 11.68 3.23
CA PHE A 25 8.05 11.36 3.94
C PHE A 25 9.06 10.77 2.96
N GLU A 26 10.32 10.77 3.32
CA GLU A 26 11.37 10.11 2.54
C GLU A 26 11.62 8.71 3.10
N ALA A 27 11.35 7.70 2.30
CA ALA A 27 11.62 6.33 2.65
C ALA A 27 13.14 6.02 2.58
N SER A 28 13.56 5.10 3.42
CA SER A 28 14.92 4.60 3.49
C SER A 28 14.93 3.08 3.66
N LYS A 29 16.09 2.46 3.62
CA LYS A 29 16.29 1.02 3.89
C LYS A 29 15.71 0.52 5.21
N LYS A 30 15.38 1.42 6.15
CA LYS A 30 14.74 1.07 7.42
C LYS A 30 13.24 0.83 7.29
N ASN A 31 12.63 1.33 6.21
CA ASN A 31 11.18 1.30 6.02
C ASN A 31 10.69 0.09 5.23
N ASN A 32 11.59 -0.74 4.72
CA ASN A 32 11.24 -2.00 4.07
C ASN A 32 12.25 -3.09 4.43
N PHE A 33 11.76 -4.28 4.72
CA PHE A 33 12.59 -5.47 4.88
C PHE A 33 11.79 -6.74 4.58
N THR A 34 12.46 -7.69 3.95
CA THR A 34 11.89 -8.97 3.52
C THR A 34 12.22 -10.08 4.51
N ALA A 35 11.51 -11.20 4.41
CA ALA A 35 11.83 -12.41 5.16
C ALA A 35 13.29 -12.83 4.97
N GLY A 36 13.81 -12.77 3.73
CA GLY A 36 15.20 -13.11 3.43
C GLY A 36 16.21 -12.30 4.24
N ILE A 37 16.01 -10.98 4.35
CA ILE A 37 16.88 -10.09 5.15
C ILE A 37 16.82 -10.45 6.63
N VAL A 38 15.65 -10.80 7.15
CA VAL A 38 15.48 -11.22 8.55
C VAL A 38 16.24 -12.51 8.83
N TYR A 39 15.98 -13.56 8.04
CA TYR A 39 16.63 -14.85 8.20
C TYR A 39 18.15 -14.75 8.04
N GLU A 40 18.63 -14.04 7.03
CA GLU A 40 20.07 -13.81 6.82
C GLU A 40 20.74 -13.16 8.04
N SER A 41 20.07 -12.15 8.64
CA SER A 41 20.55 -11.46 9.84
C SER A 41 20.71 -12.43 11.02
N VAL A 42 19.69 -13.27 11.25
CA VAL A 42 19.71 -14.24 12.35
C VAL A 42 20.75 -15.32 12.12
N ILE A 43 20.87 -15.87 10.90
CA ILE A 43 21.90 -16.86 10.55
C ILE A 43 23.32 -16.27 10.71
N LYS A 44 23.54 -15.04 10.26
CA LYS A 44 24.83 -14.36 10.45
C LYS A 44 25.18 -14.18 11.94
N ASN A 45 24.19 -13.86 12.77
CA ASN A 45 24.36 -13.71 14.21
C ASN A 45 24.66 -15.07 14.90
N GLU A 46 23.98 -16.13 14.49
CA GLU A 46 24.22 -17.50 14.97
C GLU A 46 25.68 -17.92 14.68
N ARG A 47 26.13 -17.78 13.43
CA ARG A 47 27.51 -18.10 13.03
C ARG A 47 28.58 -17.28 13.74
N LYS A 48 28.23 -16.07 14.20
CA LYS A 48 29.10 -15.22 15.03
C LYS A 48 29.04 -15.56 16.53
N GLY A 49 28.30 -16.60 16.93
CA GLY A 49 28.18 -17.03 18.33
C GLY A 49 27.33 -16.10 19.20
N LYS A 50 26.53 -15.20 18.61
CA LYS A 50 25.73 -14.24 19.40
C LYS A 50 24.68 -14.90 20.30
N TYR A 51 24.27 -16.12 19.99
CA TYR A 51 23.28 -16.87 20.75
C TYR A 51 23.89 -17.87 21.75
N LEU A 52 25.21 -17.77 21.99
CA LEU A 52 25.95 -18.52 23.02
C LEU A 52 25.71 -20.05 22.96
N GLY A 53 25.59 -20.61 21.77
CA GLY A 53 25.36 -22.05 21.54
C GLY A 53 23.92 -22.52 21.74
N GLY A 54 22.99 -21.61 22.02
CA GLY A 54 21.55 -21.92 22.07
C GLY A 54 20.99 -22.28 20.71
N THR A 55 19.99 -23.16 20.67
CA THR A 55 19.27 -23.52 19.45
C THR A 55 18.50 -22.31 18.92
N VAL A 56 18.80 -21.90 17.69
CA VAL A 56 18.08 -20.79 17.04
C VAL A 56 16.73 -21.28 16.52
N GLN A 57 15.66 -20.58 16.84
CA GLN A 57 14.29 -20.91 16.50
C GLN A 57 13.55 -19.70 15.89
N VAL A 58 12.43 -19.93 15.23
CA VAL A 58 11.59 -18.82 14.73
C VAL A 58 11.14 -17.94 15.90
N ILE A 59 10.65 -18.55 16.96
CA ILE A 59 10.34 -17.88 18.23
C ILE A 59 11.45 -18.28 19.22
N PRO A 60 12.21 -17.36 19.81
CA PRO A 60 12.08 -15.90 19.70
C PRO A 60 12.95 -15.23 18.64
N HIS A 61 13.93 -15.90 18.04
CA HIS A 61 15.05 -15.25 17.36
C HIS A 61 14.63 -14.50 16.08
N ILE A 62 13.78 -15.09 15.24
CA ILE A 62 13.25 -14.45 14.01
C ILE A 62 12.25 -13.37 14.41
N THR A 63 11.34 -13.66 15.33
CA THR A 63 10.34 -12.68 15.79
C THR A 63 10.99 -11.47 16.46
N ASP A 64 12.04 -11.66 17.26
CA ASP A 64 12.78 -10.56 17.88
C ASP A 64 13.50 -9.67 16.84
N GLU A 65 14.08 -10.27 15.80
CA GLU A 65 14.70 -9.50 14.71
C GLU A 65 13.64 -8.69 13.93
N ILE A 66 12.46 -9.25 13.68
CA ILE A 66 11.33 -8.53 13.06
C ILE A 66 10.91 -7.35 13.96
N LYS A 67 10.67 -7.59 15.25
CA LYS A 67 10.29 -6.54 16.22
C LYS A 67 11.35 -5.43 16.29
N ARG A 68 12.62 -5.81 16.29
CA ARG A 68 13.74 -4.85 16.28
C ARG A 68 13.72 -3.96 15.04
N ARG A 69 13.47 -4.54 13.87
CA ARG A 69 13.38 -3.78 12.61
C ARG A 69 12.18 -2.85 12.55
N ILE A 70 11.01 -3.32 12.98
CA ILE A 70 9.82 -2.48 13.09
C ILE A 70 10.09 -1.26 13.99
N LYS A 71 10.67 -1.49 15.19
CA LYS A 71 11.03 -0.41 16.11
C LYS A 71 12.06 0.56 15.51
N ALA A 72 13.02 0.05 14.73
CA ALA A 72 14.02 0.89 14.07
C ALA A 72 13.40 1.76 12.96
N GLY A 73 12.43 1.22 12.21
CA GLY A 73 11.70 1.99 11.20
C GLY A 73 10.74 3.03 11.80
N ALA A 74 10.20 2.76 13.00
CA ALA A 74 9.31 3.66 13.74
C ALA A 74 10.04 4.76 14.52
N ALA A 75 11.37 4.66 14.67
CA ALA A 75 12.12 5.56 15.54
C ALA A 75 11.98 7.04 15.13
N GLY A 76 11.62 7.89 16.10
CA GLY A 76 11.42 9.33 15.89
C GLY A 76 10.05 9.72 15.35
N SER A 77 9.12 8.77 15.24
CA SER A 77 7.74 9.01 14.79
C SER A 77 6.76 8.91 15.96
N ASP A 78 5.72 9.73 15.96
CA ASP A 78 4.62 9.65 16.93
C ASP A 78 3.70 8.44 16.63
N VAL A 79 3.55 8.11 15.34
CA VAL A 79 2.77 6.99 14.83
C VAL A 79 3.54 6.29 13.72
N ALA A 80 3.61 4.98 13.77
CA ALA A 80 4.14 4.16 12.70
C ALA A 80 3.04 3.27 12.12
N ILE A 81 2.90 3.29 10.79
CA ILE A 81 2.03 2.36 10.06
C ILE A 81 2.92 1.21 9.57
N VAL A 82 2.61 0.01 10.00
CA VAL A 82 3.36 -1.20 9.64
C VAL A 82 2.46 -2.09 8.78
N GLU A 83 2.85 -2.30 7.54
CA GLU A 83 2.18 -3.22 6.64
C GLU A 83 2.81 -4.60 6.72
N ILE A 84 2.00 -5.61 6.93
CA ILE A 84 2.39 -7.02 6.80
C ILE A 84 1.86 -7.52 5.47
N GLY A 85 2.78 -7.77 4.54
CA GLY A 85 2.45 -8.26 3.21
C GLY A 85 1.99 -9.72 3.21
N GLY A 86 1.27 -10.10 2.17
CA GLY A 86 0.74 -11.44 1.97
C GLY A 86 -0.66 -11.65 2.54
N THR A 87 -1.22 -12.81 2.25
CA THR A 87 -2.54 -13.20 2.75
C THR A 87 -2.41 -13.80 4.16
N ILE A 88 -3.35 -13.44 5.03
CA ILE A 88 -3.38 -14.04 6.38
C ILE A 88 -3.58 -15.55 6.27
N GLY A 89 -2.75 -16.31 6.99
CA GLY A 89 -2.71 -17.78 6.91
C GLY A 89 -1.60 -18.32 6.01
N ASP A 90 -1.01 -17.51 5.16
CA ASP A 90 0.14 -17.93 4.35
C ASP A 90 1.36 -18.17 5.27
N ILE A 91 2.07 -19.25 4.98
CA ILE A 91 3.20 -19.70 5.82
C ILE A 91 4.33 -18.66 5.88
N GLU A 92 4.54 -17.92 4.80
CA GLU A 92 5.58 -16.89 4.68
C GLU A 92 5.33 -15.70 5.61
N SER A 93 4.07 -15.37 5.89
CA SER A 93 3.69 -14.23 6.73
C SER A 93 3.62 -14.58 8.22
N GLN A 94 3.54 -15.86 8.59
CA GLN A 94 3.34 -16.29 9.96
C GLN A 94 4.35 -15.72 10.97
N PRO A 95 5.68 -15.69 10.73
CA PRO A 95 6.62 -15.08 11.68
C PRO A 95 6.40 -13.59 11.90
N PHE A 96 5.92 -12.88 10.88
CA PHE A 96 5.61 -11.44 10.97
C PHE A 96 4.34 -11.21 11.78
N VAL A 97 3.30 -12.00 11.52
CA VAL A 97 2.03 -11.93 12.28
C VAL A 97 2.29 -12.26 13.75
N GLU A 98 3.10 -13.29 14.03
CA GLU A 98 3.50 -13.63 15.40
C GLU A 98 4.29 -12.49 16.07
N ALA A 99 5.22 -11.85 15.33
CA ALA A 99 6.00 -10.74 15.86
C ALA A 99 5.11 -9.54 16.27
N ILE A 100 4.14 -9.14 15.42
CA ILE A 100 3.22 -8.04 15.75
C ILE A 100 2.26 -8.41 16.87
N ARG A 101 1.84 -9.70 16.97
CA ARG A 101 1.07 -10.19 18.11
C ARG A 101 1.85 -10.01 19.41
N GLN A 102 3.13 -10.44 19.43
CA GLN A 102 4.01 -10.25 20.58
C GLN A 102 4.19 -8.75 20.91
N MET A 103 4.39 -7.91 19.89
CA MET A 103 4.51 -6.47 20.10
C MET A 103 3.27 -5.88 20.79
N SER A 104 2.08 -6.36 20.47
CA SER A 104 0.85 -5.89 21.13
C SER A 104 0.77 -6.25 22.62
N LEU A 105 1.49 -7.28 23.03
CA LEU A 105 1.60 -7.68 24.45
C LEU A 105 2.76 -6.94 25.16
N ASP A 106 3.86 -6.73 24.43
CA ASP A 106 5.07 -6.07 24.98
C ASP A 106 4.89 -4.55 25.15
N LEU A 107 4.05 -3.93 24.33
CA LEU A 107 3.83 -2.49 24.34
C LEU A 107 2.74 -2.07 25.34
N PRO A 108 2.77 -0.83 25.84
CA PRO A 108 1.72 -0.32 26.72
C PRO A 108 0.33 -0.43 26.08
N SER A 109 -0.69 -0.49 26.93
CA SER A 109 -2.08 -0.47 26.48
C SER A 109 -2.34 0.73 25.54
N LYS A 110 -3.12 0.54 24.48
CA LYS A 110 -3.42 1.54 23.45
C LYS A 110 -2.22 2.00 22.62
N SER A 111 -1.16 1.19 22.53
CA SER A 111 -0.02 1.48 21.63
C SER A 111 -0.12 0.78 20.29
N THR A 112 -1.13 -0.06 20.08
CA THR A 112 -1.35 -0.79 18.83
C THR A 112 -2.81 -0.75 18.42
N SER A 113 -3.04 -0.67 17.10
CA SER A 113 -4.36 -0.81 16.48
C SER A 113 -4.21 -1.69 15.23
N PHE A 114 -5.01 -2.74 15.14
CA PHE A 114 -4.97 -3.69 14.02
C PHE A 114 -6.06 -3.36 13.01
N VAL A 115 -5.64 -2.90 11.85
CA VAL A 115 -6.50 -2.65 10.70
C VAL A 115 -6.33 -3.81 9.73
N HIS A 116 -7.38 -4.57 9.49
CA HIS A 116 -7.34 -5.74 8.62
C HIS A 116 -8.05 -5.48 7.29
N LEU A 117 -7.32 -5.66 6.20
CA LEU A 117 -7.85 -5.53 4.84
C LEU A 117 -8.43 -6.87 4.39
N THR A 118 -9.64 -6.84 3.86
CA THR A 118 -10.32 -8.05 3.39
C THR A 118 -10.99 -7.81 2.04
N LEU A 119 -11.35 -8.88 1.35
CA LEU A 119 -12.08 -8.83 0.10
C LEU A 119 -13.53 -9.26 0.29
N VAL A 120 -14.47 -8.47 -0.23
CA VAL A 120 -15.89 -8.80 -0.36
C VAL A 120 -16.22 -8.82 -1.84
N PRO A 121 -16.04 -9.98 -2.51
CA PRO A 121 -16.25 -10.07 -3.95
C PRO A 121 -17.73 -9.96 -4.30
N TYR A 122 -18.01 -9.33 -5.42
CA TYR A 122 -19.31 -9.35 -6.07
C TYR A 122 -19.38 -10.49 -7.07
N ILE A 123 -20.40 -11.32 -6.96
CA ILE A 123 -20.61 -12.44 -7.90
C ILE A 123 -21.65 -12.04 -8.92
N ASN A 124 -21.20 -11.68 -10.12
CA ASN A 124 -22.08 -11.19 -11.21
C ASN A 124 -23.22 -12.13 -11.54
N VAL A 125 -22.99 -13.46 -11.53
CA VAL A 125 -24.02 -14.46 -11.88
C VAL A 125 -25.17 -14.49 -10.86
N SER A 126 -24.88 -14.30 -9.58
CA SER A 126 -25.90 -14.27 -8.52
C SER A 126 -26.34 -12.87 -8.12
N GLY A 127 -25.66 -11.83 -8.61
CA GLY A 127 -25.98 -10.43 -8.29
C GLY A 127 -25.78 -10.07 -6.82
N GLU A 128 -24.85 -10.72 -6.12
CA GLU A 128 -24.69 -10.55 -4.67
C GLU A 128 -23.24 -10.40 -4.21
N LEU A 129 -23.05 -9.68 -3.12
CA LEU A 129 -21.79 -9.59 -2.41
C LEU A 129 -21.57 -10.80 -1.49
N LYS A 130 -20.39 -11.37 -1.49
CA LYS A 130 -20.02 -12.52 -0.67
C LYS A 130 -19.17 -12.11 0.52
N THR A 131 -19.74 -12.15 1.73
CA THR A 131 -19.04 -11.79 2.98
C THR A 131 -18.21 -12.93 3.58
N LYS A 132 -18.37 -14.16 3.09
CA LYS A 132 -17.65 -15.34 3.61
C LYS A 132 -16.12 -15.22 3.53
N PRO A 133 -15.49 -14.73 2.46
CA PRO A 133 -14.04 -14.57 2.43
C PRO A 133 -13.53 -13.68 3.56
N THR A 134 -14.20 -12.55 3.82
CA THR A 134 -13.90 -11.67 4.97
C THR A 134 -14.03 -12.39 6.31
N GLN A 135 -15.14 -13.13 6.51
CA GLN A 135 -15.35 -13.89 7.75
C GLN A 135 -14.24 -14.93 7.98
N HIS A 136 -13.82 -15.65 6.94
CA HIS A 136 -12.75 -16.63 7.02
C HIS A 136 -11.39 -15.98 7.31
N SER A 137 -11.07 -14.88 6.62
CA SER A 137 -9.84 -14.13 6.85
C SER A 137 -9.73 -13.62 8.29
N VAL A 138 -10.82 -13.07 8.85
CA VAL A 138 -10.84 -12.61 10.24
C VAL A 138 -10.77 -13.79 11.23
N LYS A 139 -11.42 -14.93 10.91
CA LYS A 139 -11.32 -16.14 11.74
C LYS A 139 -9.88 -16.63 11.79
N GLU A 140 -9.18 -16.64 10.66
CA GLU A 140 -7.77 -17.02 10.60
C GLU A 140 -6.89 -16.07 11.41
N LEU A 141 -7.04 -14.76 11.26
CA LEU A 141 -6.31 -13.76 12.06
C LEU A 141 -6.53 -13.96 13.56
N ARG A 142 -7.77 -14.25 13.97
CA ARG A 142 -8.10 -14.52 15.38
C ARG A 142 -7.49 -15.81 15.89
N SER A 143 -7.37 -16.85 15.05
CA SER A 143 -6.72 -18.12 15.44
C SER A 143 -5.24 -17.91 15.75
N LEU A 144 -4.63 -16.88 15.16
CA LEU A 144 -3.26 -16.44 15.46
C LEU A 144 -3.18 -15.49 16.67
N GLY A 145 -4.29 -15.23 17.37
CA GLY A 145 -4.33 -14.43 18.58
C GLY A 145 -4.46 -12.92 18.37
N ILE A 146 -4.83 -12.46 17.17
CA ILE A 146 -5.04 -11.04 16.85
C ILE A 146 -6.51 -10.78 16.56
N GLY A 147 -7.14 -9.86 17.31
CA GLY A 147 -8.46 -9.32 17.01
C GLY A 147 -8.34 -8.01 16.24
N PRO A 148 -8.94 -7.87 15.06
CA PRO A 148 -8.90 -6.60 14.33
C PRO A 148 -9.72 -5.53 15.05
N ASN A 149 -9.18 -4.30 15.11
CA ASN A 149 -9.88 -3.12 15.63
C ASN A 149 -10.77 -2.51 14.54
N CYS A 150 -10.33 -2.57 13.28
CA CYS A 150 -11.02 -2.04 12.12
C CYS A 150 -10.90 -3.01 10.94
N LEU A 151 -11.97 -3.17 10.19
CA LEU A 151 -12.00 -3.96 8.96
C LEU A 151 -12.17 -3.01 7.78
N ILE A 152 -11.23 -3.02 6.84
CA ILE A 152 -11.36 -2.35 5.55
C ILE A 152 -11.73 -3.41 4.52
N CYS A 153 -12.98 -3.37 4.09
CA CYS A 153 -13.56 -4.34 3.16
C CYS A 153 -13.49 -3.82 1.74
N ARG A 154 -12.58 -4.36 0.95
CA ARG A 154 -12.43 -4.06 -0.47
C ARG A 154 -13.56 -4.72 -1.25
N SER A 155 -14.26 -3.96 -2.09
CA SER A 155 -15.37 -4.44 -2.91
C SER A 155 -15.49 -3.60 -4.20
N GLU A 156 -16.19 -4.10 -5.21
CA GLU A 156 -16.46 -3.33 -6.44
C GLU A 156 -17.44 -2.18 -6.17
N THR A 157 -18.44 -2.42 -5.32
CA THR A 157 -19.48 -1.45 -4.97
C THR A 157 -19.51 -1.17 -3.48
N GLU A 158 -20.15 -0.06 -3.07
CA GLU A 158 -20.34 0.25 -1.66
C GLU A 158 -21.10 -0.85 -0.94
N LEU A 159 -20.62 -1.24 0.25
CA LEU A 159 -21.26 -2.29 1.06
C LEU A 159 -22.60 -1.79 1.62
N PRO A 160 -23.71 -2.49 1.35
CA PRO A 160 -24.99 -2.21 1.97
C PRO A 160 -24.93 -2.34 3.50
N LYS A 161 -25.80 -1.62 4.18
CA LYS A 161 -25.86 -1.60 5.65
C LYS A 161 -26.03 -3.01 6.26
N ASP A 162 -26.82 -3.85 5.61
CA ASP A 162 -27.08 -5.19 6.10
C ASP A 162 -25.89 -6.13 5.95
N GLU A 163 -25.09 -5.99 4.88
CA GLU A 163 -23.83 -6.71 4.73
C GLU A 163 -22.79 -6.22 5.76
N LYS A 164 -22.72 -4.91 6.05
CA LYS A 164 -21.89 -4.37 7.14
C LYS A 164 -22.29 -4.95 8.51
N LYS A 165 -23.60 -5.03 8.81
CA LYS A 165 -24.07 -5.66 10.06
C LYS A 165 -23.68 -7.14 10.17
N LYS A 166 -23.83 -7.87 9.07
CA LYS A 166 -23.47 -9.27 8.97
C LYS A 166 -21.97 -9.48 9.21
N ILE A 167 -21.11 -8.69 8.53
CA ILE A 167 -19.67 -8.72 8.74
C ILE A 167 -19.34 -8.39 10.20
N ALA A 168 -19.90 -7.32 10.74
CA ALA A 168 -19.68 -6.89 12.12
C ALA A 168 -20.00 -8.02 13.13
N LEU A 169 -21.14 -8.68 12.96
CA LEU A 169 -21.57 -9.78 13.82
C LEU A 169 -20.60 -10.97 13.75
N PHE A 170 -20.33 -11.46 12.53
CA PHE A 170 -19.48 -12.65 12.35
C PHE A 170 -17.99 -12.41 12.65
N CYS A 171 -17.53 -11.18 12.51
CA CYS A 171 -16.16 -10.79 12.78
C CYS A 171 -15.96 -10.22 14.20
N SER A 172 -17.01 -10.09 15.00
CA SER A 172 -16.98 -9.54 16.36
C SER A 172 -16.30 -8.17 16.43
N VAL A 173 -16.70 -7.27 15.55
CA VAL A 173 -16.28 -5.87 15.53
C VAL A 173 -17.50 -4.97 15.53
N ASP A 174 -17.35 -3.73 15.99
CA ASP A 174 -18.44 -2.76 15.87
C ASP A 174 -18.77 -2.46 14.40
N MET A 175 -20.05 -2.28 14.08
CA MET A 175 -20.46 -1.96 12.72
C MET A 175 -19.83 -0.67 12.19
N SER A 176 -19.56 0.30 13.07
CA SER A 176 -18.85 1.53 12.73
C SER A 176 -17.40 1.30 12.27
N ASN A 177 -16.81 0.17 12.64
CA ASN A 177 -15.44 -0.22 12.32
C ASN A 177 -15.38 -1.14 11.09
N VAL A 178 -16.51 -1.39 10.43
CA VAL A 178 -16.58 -2.08 9.13
C VAL A 178 -16.63 -1.03 8.02
N ILE A 179 -15.52 -0.83 7.37
CA ILE A 179 -15.30 0.23 6.38
C ILE A 179 -15.48 -0.35 4.97
N SER A 180 -16.32 0.30 4.17
CA SER A 180 -16.48 -0.04 2.76
C SER A 180 -15.43 0.67 1.93
N MET A 181 -14.53 -0.09 1.32
CA MET A 181 -13.54 0.39 0.37
C MET A 181 -13.92 -0.10 -1.02
N HIS A 182 -14.84 0.63 -1.65
CA HIS A 182 -15.27 0.31 -3.00
C HIS A 182 -14.39 0.95 -4.07
N ASP A 183 -14.58 0.54 -5.31
CA ASP A 183 -13.86 1.11 -6.45
C ASP A 183 -14.11 2.61 -6.57
N VAL A 184 -13.06 3.33 -6.85
CA VAL A 184 -13.07 4.78 -7.00
C VAL A 184 -12.41 5.18 -8.32
N ASP A 185 -12.81 6.31 -8.89
CA ASP A 185 -12.29 6.81 -10.17
C ASP A 185 -10.78 7.12 -10.10
N THR A 186 -10.27 7.42 -8.93
CA THR A 186 -8.85 7.66 -8.70
C THR A 186 -8.46 7.27 -7.27
N VAL A 187 -7.27 6.67 -7.12
CA VAL A 187 -6.69 6.33 -5.80
C VAL A 187 -6.56 7.55 -4.88
N TYR A 188 -6.45 8.75 -5.44
CA TYR A 188 -6.41 10.01 -4.67
C TYR A 188 -7.72 10.32 -3.95
N SER A 189 -8.85 9.69 -4.31
CA SER A 189 -10.12 9.80 -3.59
C SER A 189 -10.18 8.99 -2.29
N ILE A 190 -9.31 7.97 -2.15
CA ILE A 190 -9.31 7.04 -1.01
C ILE A 190 -9.20 7.74 0.35
N PRO A 191 -8.28 8.70 0.58
CA PRO A 191 -8.20 9.38 1.87
C PRO A 191 -9.50 10.10 2.26
N LEU A 192 -10.22 10.68 1.28
CA LEU A 192 -11.50 11.33 1.53
C LEU A 192 -12.59 10.31 1.87
N LEU A 193 -12.58 9.15 1.22
CA LEU A 193 -13.51 8.05 1.49
C LEU A 193 -13.29 7.45 2.88
N LEU A 194 -12.04 7.25 3.29
CA LEU A 194 -11.68 6.78 4.62
C LEU A 194 -12.07 7.80 5.71
N HIS A 195 -11.78 9.08 5.50
CA HIS A 195 -12.15 10.14 6.43
C HIS A 195 -13.67 10.27 6.57
N LYS A 196 -14.43 10.18 5.46
CA LYS A 196 -15.90 10.17 5.49
C LYS A 196 -16.46 9.06 6.39
N GLN A 197 -15.80 7.92 6.43
CA GLN A 197 -16.15 6.77 7.28
C GLN A 197 -15.43 6.77 8.63
N LYS A 198 -14.71 7.86 8.98
CA LYS A 198 -14.08 8.09 10.28
C LYS A 198 -12.98 7.10 10.66
N VAL A 199 -12.27 6.58 9.69
CA VAL A 199 -11.17 5.63 9.95
C VAL A 199 -10.07 6.26 10.79
N ASP A 200 -9.75 7.51 10.52
CA ASP A 200 -8.83 8.33 11.32
C ASP A 200 -9.30 8.47 12.79
N GLU A 201 -10.58 8.75 13.03
CA GLU A 201 -11.15 8.84 14.39
C GLU A 201 -11.10 7.48 15.11
N ILE A 202 -11.36 6.36 14.40
CA ILE A 202 -11.29 5.00 14.94
C ILE A 202 -9.87 4.69 15.42
N VAL A 203 -8.87 4.88 14.56
CA VAL A 203 -7.46 4.59 14.88
C VAL A 203 -6.97 5.50 16.02
N LEU A 204 -7.28 6.78 15.99
CA LEU A 204 -6.91 7.71 17.07
C LEU A 204 -7.52 7.32 18.43
N LYS A 205 -8.78 6.87 18.43
CA LYS A 205 -9.46 6.38 19.63
C LYS A 205 -8.78 5.12 20.19
N ASP A 206 -8.45 4.18 19.30
CA ASP A 206 -7.77 2.93 19.68
C ASP A 206 -6.40 3.21 20.31
N LEU A 207 -5.66 4.15 19.72
CA LEU A 207 -4.33 4.54 20.19
C LEU A 207 -4.39 5.56 21.36
N GLY A 208 -5.58 5.99 21.79
CA GLY A 208 -5.74 6.97 22.86
C GLY A 208 -5.15 8.36 22.50
N LEU A 209 -4.98 8.65 21.22
CA LEU A 209 -4.41 9.89 20.73
C LEU A 209 -5.47 10.97 20.57
N LYS A 210 -5.09 12.22 20.89
CA LYS A 210 -5.92 13.41 20.67
C LYS A 210 -5.23 14.32 19.66
N THR A 211 -5.91 14.66 18.60
CA THR A 211 -5.39 15.57 17.58
C THR A 211 -6.44 16.61 17.19
N LYS A 212 -6.00 17.64 16.45
CA LYS A 212 -6.91 18.60 15.82
C LYS A 212 -7.61 17.90 14.64
N LYS A 213 -8.79 18.39 14.28
CA LYS A 213 -9.48 17.90 13.06
C LYS A 213 -8.58 18.08 11.84
N PRO A 214 -8.50 17.08 10.95
CA PRO A 214 -7.66 17.17 9.77
C PRO A 214 -8.19 18.23 8.79
N ASN A 215 -7.28 18.97 8.17
CA ASN A 215 -7.61 19.87 7.07
C ASN A 215 -7.27 19.19 5.74
N LEU A 216 -8.29 18.70 5.05
CA LEU A 216 -8.16 18.00 3.77
C LEU A 216 -8.39 18.91 2.54
N ASN A 217 -8.36 20.25 2.71
CA ASN A 217 -8.68 21.17 1.61
C ASN A 217 -7.69 21.05 0.45
N ASP A 218 -6.40 20.92 0.71
CA ASP A 218 -5.41 20.76 -0.34
C ASP A 218 -5.54 19.40 -1.04
N TRP A 219 -5.86 18.36 -0.27
CA TRP A 219 -6.13 17.04 -0.86
C TRP A 219 -7.39 17.06 -1.76
N LYS A 220 -8.45 17.76 -1.34
CA LYS A 220 -9.65 17.96 -2.19
C LYS A 220 -9.34 18.68 -3.50
N LYS A 221 -8.37 19.62 -3.49
CA LYS A 221 -7.90 20.29 -4.72
C LYS A 221 -7.22 19.30 -5.68
N VAL A 222 -6.37 18.41 -5.15
CA VAL A 222 -5.73 17.34 -5.93
C VAL A 222 -6.77 16.45 -6.59
N VAL A 223 -7.73 15.94 -5.82
CA VAL A 223 -8.81 15.09 -6.35
C VAL A 223 -9.62 15.81 -7.42
N ARG A 224 -10.00 17.08 -7.18
CA ARG A 224 -10.73 17.89 -8.17
C ARG A 224 -9.95 18.07 -9.45
N ALA A 225 -8.65 18.39 -9.36
CA ALA A 225 -7.80 18.58 -10.54
C ALA A 225 -7.63 17.28 -11.34
N LYS A 226 -7.58 16.13 -10.65
CA LYS A 226 -7.50 14.82 -11.28
C LYS A 226 -8.78 14.44 -12.01
N LEU A 227 -9.94 14.64 -11.37
CA LEU A 227 -11.23 14.25 -11.91
C LEU A 227 -11.81 15.23 -12.93
N ASN A 228 -11.49 16.53 -12.79
CA ASN A 228 -12.05 17.59 -13.63
C ASN A 228 -10.94 18.47 -14.21
N PRO A 229 -10.03 17.92 -15.04
CA PRO A 229 -8.99 18.67 -15.70
C PRO A 229 -9.60 19.67 -16.69
N LYS A 230 -8.99 20.87 -16.80
CA LYS A 230 -9.49 21.93 -17.69
C LYS A 230 -8.99 21.82 -19.14
N LYS A 231 -7.95 21.05 -19.38
CA LYS A 231 -7.30 20.83 -20.67
C LYS A 231 -6.71 19.42 -20.75
N SER A 232 -6.30 19.01 -21.94
CA SER A 232 -5.54 17.77 -22.15
C SER A 232 -4.23 18.04 -22.84
N VAL A 233 -3.27 17.18 -22.64
CA VAL A 233 -1.96 17.18 -23.29
C VAL A 233 -1.66 15.75 -23.74
N GLU A 234 -1.27 15.60 -25.00
CA GLU A 234 -0.88 14.32 -25.58
C GLU A 234 0.64 14.14 -25.49
N VAL A 235 1.09 13.12 -24.76
CA VAL A 235 2.51 12.81 -24.60
C VAL A 235 2.83 11.49 -25.28
N ALA A 236 3.76 11.51 -26.24
CA ALA A 236 4.33 10.29 -26.79
C ALA A 236 5.50 9.84 -25.91
N MET A 237 5.36 8.69 -25.24
CA MET A 237 6.45 8.03 -24.53
C MET A 237 7.14 7.04 -25.47
N VAL A 238 8.34 7.41 -25.92
CA VAL A 238 9.12 6.62 -26.88
C VAL A 238 10.12 5.76 -26.12
N GLY A 239 9.86 4.45 -26.03
CA GLY A 239 10.67 3.54 -25.22
C GLY A 239 10.75 2.12 -25.79
N LYS A 240 11.47 1.23 -25.10
CA LYS A 240 11.67 -0.17 -25.51
C LYS A 240 10.62 -1.14 -24.94
N TYR A 241 10.09 -0.89 -23.74
CA TYR A 241 9.22 -1.82 -23.00
C TYR A 241 7.77 -1.37 -23.00
N THR A 242 7.26 -0.97 -24.14
CA THR A 242 5.93 -0.35 -24.28
C THR A 242 4.75 -1.29 -24.05
N GLU A 243 4.98 -2.60 -24.13
CA GLU A 243 3.96 -3.61 -23.87
C GLU A 243 3.73 -3.86 -22.36
N LEU A 244 4.74 -3.57 -21.52
CA LEU A 244 4.68 -3.71 -20.07
C LEU A 244 4.40 -2.35 -19.42
N LYS A 245 3.13 -2.03 -19.20
CA LYS A 245 2.71 -0.73 -18.63
C LYS A 245 3.40 -0.38 -17.32
N ASP A 246 3.74 -1.38 -16.51
CA ASP A 246 4.39 -1.18 -15.20
C ASP A 246 5.90 -0.87 -15.31
N SER A 247 6.52 -1.06 -16.48
CA SER A 247 7.93 -0.72 -16.68
C SER A 247 8.23 0.78 -16.55
N TYR A 248 7.22 1.62 -16.68
CA TYR A 248 7.33 3.08 -16.60
C TYR A 248 6.40 3.68 -15.54
N LYS A 249 6.11 2.92 -14.48
CA LYS A 249 5.15 3.33 -13.45
C LYS A 249 5.48 4.68 -12.84
N SER A 250 6.73 4.89 -12.42
CA SER A 250 7.16 6.15 -11.79
C SER A 250 7.08 7.34 -12.75
N LEU A 251 7.40 7.14 -14.03
CA LEU A 251 7.25 8.20 -15.05
C LEU A 251 5.79 8.54 -15.33
N ASN A 252 4.94 7.51 -15.41
CA ASN A 252 3.50 7.71 -15.59
C ASN A 252 2.91 8.50 -14.43
N GLU A 253 3.28 8.16 -13.18
CA GLU A 253 2.86 8.90 -11.99
C GLU A 253 3.40 10.34 -11.99
N ALA A 254 4.66 10.56 -12.39
CA ALA A 254 5.24 11.90 -12.48
C ALA A 254 4.51 12.78 -13.49
N LEU A 255 4.16 12.22 -14.66
CA LEU A 255 3.37 12.93 -15.69
C LEU A 255 1.94 13.22 -15.20
N ASP A 256 1.34 12.27 -14.48
CA ASP A 256 0.03 12.47 -13.88
C ASP A 256 0.05 13.59 -12.83
N HIS A 257 1.06 13.62 -11.96
CA HIS A 257 1.25 14.68 -10.97
C HIS A 257 1.47 16.04 -11.63
N ALA A 258 2.26 16.09 -12.71
CA ALA A 258 2.44 17.31 -13.51
C ALA A 258 1.09 17.77 -14.08
N GLY A 259 0.29 16.85 -14.58
CA GLY A 259 -1.07 17.10 -15.05
C GLY A 259 -1.97 17.69 -13.95
N ILE A 260 -2.03 17.07 -12.78
CA ILE A 260 -2.78 17.55 -11.61
C ILE A 260 -2.37 18.97 -11.26
N LYS A 261 -1.06 19.24 -11.17
CA LYS A 261 -0.52 20.57 -10.83
C LYS A 261 -0.94 21.64 -11.83
N ASN A 262 -1.05 21.28 -13.11
CA ASN A 262 -1.38 22.18 -14.22
C ASN A 262 -2.87 22.15 -14.63
N ASN A 263 -3.73 21.45 -13.87
CA ASN A 263 -5.14 21.21 -14.22
C ASN A 263 -5.31 20.67 -15.65
N ALA A 264 -4.45 19.73 -16.04
CA ALA A 264 -4.42 19.08 -17.34
C ALA A 264 -4.52 17.56 -17.20
N LYS A 265 -5.27 16.93 -18.09
CA LYS A 265 -5.20 15.47 -18.27
C LYS A 265 -4.00 15.18 -19.17
N VAL A 266 -3.10 14.35 -18.72
CA VAL A 266 -2.01 13.85 -19.56
C VAL A 266 -2.41 12.50 -20.14
N ASN A 267 -2.56 12.44 -21.45
CA ASN A 267 -2.79 11.22 -22.19
C ASN A 267 -1.43 10.69 -22.66
N ILE A 268 -1.05 9.50 -22.23
CA ILE A 268 0.25 8.90 -22.57
C ILE A 268 0.02 7.84 -23.64
N THR A 269 0.66 8.03 -24.80
CA THR A 269 0.70 7.04 -25.86
C THR A 269 2.11 6.47 -25.95
N PHE A 270 2.22 5.17 -25.72
CA PHE A 270 3.51 4.48 -25.84
C PHE A 270 3.85 4.21 -27.29
N VAL A 271 5.07 4.56 -27.66
CA VAL A 271 5.61 4.36 -29.01
C VAL A 271 6.90 3.57 -28.90
N GLU A 272 6.94 2.43 -29.57
CA GLU A 272 8.11 1.55 -29.58
C GLU A 272 9.25 2.20 -30.37
N ALA A 273 10.37 2.44 -29.70
CA ALA A 273 11.52 3.14 -30.27
C ALA A 273 12.09 2.44 -31.51
N GLU A 274 12.12 1.10 -31.50
CA GLU A 274 12.65 0.29 -32.60
C GLU A 274 11.83 0.39 -33.91
N LYS A 275 10.55 0.76 -33.79
CA LYS A 275 9.65 0.99 -34.94
C LYS A 275 9.74 2.40 -35.51
N LEU A 276 10.56 3.29 -34.91
CA LEU A 276 10.78 4.64 -35.40
C LEU A 276 11.98 4.70 -36.35
N THR A 277 11.81 5.39 -37.46
CA THR A 277 12.85 5.67 -38.47
C THR A 277 12.84 7.13 -38.83
N LYS A 278 13.92 7.63 -39.43
CA LYS A 278 13.98 9.00 -39.98
C LYS A 278 12.83 9.31 -40.95
N ARG A 279 12.30 8.30 -41.64
CA ARG A 279 11.22 8.46 -42.62
C ARG A 279 9.83 8.58 -41.97
N ASN A 280 9.59 7.89 -40.86
CA ASN A 280 8.24 7.78 -40.26
C ASN A 280 8.05 8.54 -38.95
N VAL A 281 9.12 9.03 -38.31
CA VAL A 281 9.06 9.66 -36.97
C VAL A 281 8.11 10.87 -36.96
N LYS A 282 8.16 11.73 -37.96
CA LYS A 282 7.27 12.90 -38.04
C LYS A 282 5.80 12.51 -38.11
N THR A 283 5.48 11.49 -38.89
CA THR A 283 4.08 11.01 -39.04
C THR A 283 3.60 10.29 -37.79
N LYS A 284 4.45 9.43 -37.22
CA LYS A 284 4.08 8.64 -36.03
C LYS A 284 3.93 9.47 -34.77
N LEU A 285 4.64 10.60 -34.66
CA LEU A 285 4.58 11.47 -33.46
C LEU A 285 3.74 12.75 -33.71
N LYS A 286 3.06 12.87 -34.86
CA LYS A 286 2.30 14.09 -35.22
C LYS A 286 1.17 14.42 -34.21
N PHE A 287 0.63 13.42 -33.51
CA PHE A 287 -0.46 13.58 -32.55
C PHE A 287 0.01 14.20 -31.21
N ALA A 288 1.31 14.12 -30.92
CA ALA A 288 1.84 14.45 -29.61
C ALA A 288 2.16 15.94 -29.47
N ASP A 289 1.75 16.52 -28.36
CA ASP A 289 2.14 17.87 -27.93
C ASP A 289 3.57 17.86 -27.37
N ALA A 290 4.00 16.70 -26.80
CA ALA A 290 5.34 16.51 -26.26
C ALA A 290 5.81 15.05 -26.45
N VAL A 291 7.12 14.88 -26.48
CA VAL A 291 7.77 13.57 -26.59
C VAL A 291 8.66 13.36 -25.37
N LEU A 292 8.48 12.23 -24.68
CA LEU A 292 9.33 11.77 -23.59
C LEU A 292 10.08 10.51 -24.03
N VAL A 293 11.40 10.55 -23.91
CA VAL A 293 12.26 9.39 -24.15
C VAL A 293 12.86 8.97 -22.81
N PRO A 294 12.33 7.90 -22.17
CA PRO A 294 12.85 7.43 -20.89
C PRO A 294 14.20 6.76 -21.05
N GLY A 295 14.93 6.62 -19.94
CA GLY A 295 16.11 5.75 -19.88
C GLY A 295 15.73 4.31 -20.22
N GLY A 296 16.69 3.54 -20.77
CA GLY A 296 16.50 2.14 -21.12
C GLY A 296 17.80 1.38 -20.95
N PHE A 297 17.69 0.05 -20.78
CA PHE A 297 18.83 -0.85 -20.76
C PHE A 297 19.17 -1.31 -22.19
N GLY A 298 20.47 -1.44 -22.45
CA GLY A 298 21.02 -1.92 -23.72
C GLY A 298 21.49 -0.79 -24.64
N SER A 299 22.32 -1.16 -25.62
CA SER A 299 22.84 -0.29 -26.69
C SER A 299 21.76 0.06 -27.72
#